data_b5c22f6345ac27c20dc2fd61bd060b72
#
_entry.id   b5c22f6345ac27c20dc2fd61bd060b72
#
_cell.length_a   1.000
_cell.length_b   1.000
_cell.length_c   1.000
_cell.angle_alpha   90.00
_cell.angle_beta   90.00
_cell.angle_gamma   90.00
#
_symmetry.space_group_name_H-M   'P 1'
#
loop_
_entity.id
_entity.type
_entity.pdbx_description
1 polymer ?
#
loop_
_entity_poly.entity_id
_entity_poly.type
_entity_poly.pdbx_seq_one_letter_code
_entity_poly.pdbx_strand_id
1 'polypeptide(L)'
;FATSDLNDLYRRVINRNNRLKRLLRLQAPEIIIRNEKRMLQEAVDALIDNGRRGRAVAGSHNHRLRSLSDLLRGKQGRFRQNLLGKRVDYSGRSVITVGPDLKLHECGLPRRMALELFKPFVMNQLVIKGYAHNIRSAKRLADRSRPEVWDILEDVTKDSTVLLNRAPTLHRLGIQAFKPRLVEGGAIQVHPLVCSAFNADFDGDQMAVHVPLSKGAIEES
;
A
#
# COMPACT_ATOMS: atom_id res chain seq x y z
N PHE A 1 24.82 0.04 -9.65
CA PHE A 1 24.46 0.99 -8.58
C PHE A 1 23.16 1.70 -8.97
N ALA A 2 22.12 1.55 -8.16
CA ALA A 2 20.90 2.35 -8.29
C ALA A 2 21.08 3.62 -7.42
N THR A 3 20.84 4.78 -8.02
CA THR A 3 20.85 6.07 -7.31
C THR A 3 19.54 6.80 -7.56
N SER A 4 19.15 7.65 -6.63
CA SER A 4 17.97 8.49 -6.80
C SER A 4 18.25 9.61 -7.79
N ASP A 5 17.26 9.95 -8.63
CA ASP A 5 17.32 11.08 -9.57
C ASP A 5 17.63 12.40 -8.86
N LEU A 6 17.17 12.57 -7.62
CA LEU A 6 17.46 13.75 -6.80
C LEU A 6 18.95 13.91 -6.54
N ASN A 7 19.72 12.85 -6.39
CA ASN A 7 21.16 12.94 -6.17
C ASN A 7 21.86 13.62 -7.36
N ASP A 8 21.45 13.32 -8.58
CA ASP A 8 21.97 13.97 -9.77
C ASP A 8 21.60 15.46 -9.83
N LEU A 9 20.36 15.79 -9.47
CA LEU A 9 19.91 17.19 -9.43
C LEU A 9 20.63 17.98 -8.33
N TYR A 10 20.79 17.43 -7.12
CA TYR A 10 21.58 18.07 -6.06
C TYR A 10 23.04 18.22 -6.45
N ARG A 11 23.66 17.20 -7.04
CA ARG A 11 25.04 17.25 -7.50
C ARG A 11 25.26 18.40 -8.52
N ARG A 12 24.31 18.60 -9.43
CA ARG A 12 24.36 19.73 -10.39
C ARG A 12 24.33 21.08 -9.68
N VAL A 13 23.44 21.27 -8.70
CA VAL A 13 23.37 22.51 -7.92
C VAL A 13 24.66 22.75 -7.17
N ILE A 14 25.19 21.74 -6.47
CA ILE A 14 26.44 21.88 -5.69
C ILE A 14 27.60 22.19 -6.60
N ASN A 15 27.76 21.53 -7.73
CA ASN A 15 28.84 21.75 -8.68
C ASN A 15 28.79 23.16 -9.26
N ARG A 16 27.60 23.66 -9.65
CA ARG A 16 27.44 25.05 -10.14
C ARG A 16 27.71 26.06 -9.05
N ASN A 17 27.26 25.83 -7.84
CA ASN A 17 27.56 26.73 -6.71
C ASN A 17 29.08 26.80 -6.40
N ASN A 18 29.76 25.65 -6.38
CA ASN A 18 31.21 25.60 -6.15
C ASN A 18 31.98 26.32 -7.27
N ARG A 19 31.56 26.17 -8.52
CA ARG A 19 32.12 26.86 -9.67
C ARG A 19 31.91 28.37 -9.55
N LEU A 20 30.71 28.82 -9.21
CA LEU A 20 30.41 30.23 -8.99
C LEU A 20 31.29 30.82 -7.87
N LYS A 21 31.41 30.13 -6.72
CA LYS A 21 32.29 30.54 -5.63
C LYS A 21 33.74 30.69 -6.08
N ARG A 22 34.24 29.76 -6.91
CA ARG A 22 35.62 29.85 -7.46
C ARG A 22 35.78 31.04 -8.40
N LEU A 23 34.83 31.31 -9.29
CA LEU A 23 34.87 32.46 -10.22
C LEU A 23 34.82 33.78 -9.47
N LEU A 24 34.05 33.91 -8.40
CA LEU A 24 34.00 35.09 -7.55
C LEU A 24 35.35 35.34 -6.84
N ARG A 25 36.02 34.30 -6.32
CA ARG A 25 37.34 34.40 -5.70
C ARG A 25 38.42 34.83 -6.70
N LEU A 26 38.31 34.39 -7.94
CA LEU A 26 39.24 34.71 -9.01
C LEU A 26 38.97 36.08 -9.67
N GLN A 27 37.95 36.83 -9.20
CA GLN A 27 37.51 38.09 -9.77
C GLN A 27 37.31 38.02 -11.30
N ALA A 28 36.66 36.91 -11.76
CA ALA A 28 36.41 36.68 -13.19
C ALA A 28 35.56 37.81 -13.81
N PRO A 29 35.61 38.03 -15.13
CA PRO A 29 34.78 39.02 -15.80
C PRO A 29 33.29 38.87 -15.48
N GLU A 30 32.61 40.00 -15.30
CA GLU A 30 31.20 40.04 -14.86
C GLU A 30 30.26 39.23 -15.77
N ILE A 31 30.51 39.20 -17.07
CA ILE A 31 29.70 38.43 -18.03
C ILE A 31 29.73 36.93 -17.74
N ILE A 32 30.91 36.40 -17.31
CA ILE A 32 31.06 34.98 -16.95
C ILE A 32 30.34 34.70 -15.61
N ILE A 33 30.49 35.60 -14.63
CA ILE A 33 29.81 35.49 -13.33
C ILE A 33 28.27 35.49 -13.53
N ARG A 34 27.74 36.40 -14.37
CA ARG A 34 26.32 36.51 -14.68
C ARG A 34 25.78 35.26 -15.35
N ASN A 35 26.55 34.69 -16.30
CA ASN A 35 26.18 33.44 -16.95
C ASN A 35 26.17 32.26 -15.96
N GLU A 36 27.15 32.13 -15.08
CA GLU A 36 27.19 31.06 -14.09
C GLU A 36 26.06 31.18 -13.04
N LYS A 37 25.68 32.39 -12.64
CA LYS A 37 24.48 32.64 -11.81
C LYS A 37 23.23 32.17 -12.50
N ARG A 38 23.04 32.43 -13.81
CA ARG A 38 21.92 31.94 -14.60
C ARG A 38 21.89 30.42 -14.64
N MET A 39 23.03 29.76 -14.86
CA MET A 39 23.12 28.29 -14.89
C MET A 39 22.87 27.66 -13.52
N LEU A 40 23.26 28.35 -12.43
CA LEU A 40 22.92 27.90 -11.07
C LEU A 40 21.41 28.00 -10.82
N GLN A 41 20.80 29.11 -11.25
CA GLN A 41 19.33 29.26 -11.16
C GLN A 41 18.60 28.18 -11.94
N GLU A 42 19.03 27.87 -13.16
CA GLU A 42 18.46 26.77 -13.96
C GLU A 42 18.58 25.41 -13.25
N ALA A 43 19.71 25.16 -12.59
CA ALA A 43 19.90 23.92 -11.82
C ALA A 43 18.97 23.83 -10.59
N VAL A 44 18.74 24.96 -9.90
CA VAL A 44 17.81 25.04 -8.77
C VAL A 44 16.37 24.88 -9.25
N ASP A 45 15.99 25.54 -10.34
CA ASP A 45 14.65 25.40 -10.95
C ASP A 45 14.38 23.94 -11.35
N ALA A 46 15.37 23.27 -11.93
CA ALA A 46 15.26 21.85 -12.27
C ALA A 46 15.16 20.93 -11.04
N LEU A 47 15.81 21.25 -9.93
CA LEU A 47 15.68 20.50 -8.67
C LEU A 47 14.26 20.61 -8.10
N ILE A 48 13.67 21.80 -8.17
CA ILE A 48 12.32 22.05 -7.62
C ILE A 48 11.26 21.49 -8.55
N ASP A 49 11.27 21.83 -9.84
CA ASP A 49 10.28 21.40 -10.84
C ASP A 49 10.93 21.25 -12.22
N ASN A 50 11.48 20.08 -12.51
CA ASN A 50 12.22 19.81 -13.74
C ASN A 50 11.30 19.89 -14.96
N GLY A 51 11.66 20.74 -15.92
CA GLY A 51 10.92 20.93 -17.18
C GLY A 51 9.79 21.95 -17.11
N ARG A 52 9.62 22.68 -16.00
CA ARG A 52 8.66 23.78 -15.92
C ARG A 52 9.10 24.98 -16.76
N ARG A 53 10.41 25.27 -16.79
CA ARG A 53 11.01 26.34 -17.58
C ARG A 53 12.05 25.75 -18.54
N GLY A 54 11.69 25.63 -19.80
CA GLY A 54 12.57 25.14 -20.85
C GLY A 54 12.72 23.61 -20.90
N ARG A 55 13.82 23.14 -21.47
CA ARG A 55 14.07 21.71 -21.69
C ARG A 55 14.37 21.01 -20.35
N ALA A 56 13.66 19.91 -20.10
CA ALA A 56 13.86 19.12 -18.93
C ALA A 56 15.28 18.50 -18.90
N VAL A 57 15.89 18.48 -17.71
CA VAL A 57 17.15 17.80 -17.47
C VAL A 57 16.92 16.30 -17.53
N ALA A 58 17.70 15.60 -18.37
CA ALA A 58 17.66 14.16 -18.52
C ALA A 58 18.92 13.49 -17.96
N GLY A 59 18.77 12.23 -17.56
CA GLY A 59 19.87 11.36 -17.14
C GLY A 59 20.58 10.69 -18.32
N SER A 60 21.47 9.74 -18.04
CA SER A 60 22.34 9.04 -19.01
C SER A 60 21.56 8.31 -20.12
N HIS A 61 20.32 7.86 -19.86
CA HIS A 61 19.47 7.17 -20.82
C HIS A 61 18.38 8.06 -21.45
N ASN A 62 18.62 9.35 -21.52
CA ASN A 62 17.67 10.37 -22.02
C ASN A 62 16.30 10.36 -21.28
N HIS A 63 16.26 9.76 -20.09
CA HIS A 63 15.11 9.73 -19.20
C HIS A 63 15.07 11.03 -18.40
N ARG A 64 13.91 11.70 -18.37
CA ARG A 64 13.70 12.91 -17.56
C ARG A 64 13.90 12.58 -16.08
N LEU A 65 14.76 13.32 -15.39
CA LEU A 65 14.96 13.17 -13.96
C LEU A 65 13.75 13.65 -13.17
N ARG A 66 13.36 12.91 -12.15
CA ARG A 66 12.24 13.26 -11.26
C ARG A 66 12.67 14.33 -10.27
N SER A 67 11.99 15.47 -10.29
CA SER A 67 12.22 16.60 -9.39
C SER A 67 11.47 16.45 -8.06
N LEU A 68 11.68 17.38 -7.12
CA LEU A 68 10.95 17.42 -5.85
C LEU A 68 9.43 17.53 -6.05
N SER A 69 8.99 18.37 -7.00
CA SER A 69 7.57 18.48 -7.35
C SER A 69 6.98 17.17 -7.86
N ASP A 70 7.74 16.40 -8.66
CA ASP A 70 7.29 15.12 -9.20
C ASP A 70 7.10 14.05 -8.10
N LEU A 71 7.84 14.16 -6.98
CA LEU A 71 7.66 13.29 -5.80
C LEU A 71 6.37 13.58 -5.03
N LEU A 72 5.81 14.78 -5.17
CA LEU A 72 4.60 15.20 -4.47
C LEU A 72 3.35 15.03 -5.33
N ARG A 73 3.46 15.24 -6.64
CA ARG A 73 2.36 15.24 -7.61
C ARG A 73 2.02 13.86 -8.15
N GLY A 74 0.79 13.74 -8.69
CA GLY A 74 0.32 12.59 -9.43
C GLY A 74 -0.10 11.41 -8.55
N LYS A 75 -0.46 10.30 -9.22
CA LYS A 75 -0.96 9.07 -8.55
C LYS A 75 0.08 8.43 -7.64
N GLN A 76 1.36 8.52 -8.00
CA GLN A 76 2.50 7.97 -7.26
C GLN A 76 3.20 9.01 -6.36
N GLY A 77 2.65 10.22 -6.28
CA GLY A 77 3.17 11.26 -5.40
C GLY A 77 2.76 11.04 -3.94
N ARG A 78 3.50 11.71 -3.04
CA ARG A 78 3.30 11.57 -1.59
C ARG A 78 1.88 11.88 -1.14
N PHE A 79 1.23 12.88 -1.73
CA PHE A 79 -0.14 13.23 -1.35
C PHE A 79 -1.12 12.09 -1.62
N ARG A 80 -1.14 11.54 -2.84
CA ARG A 80 -2.12 10.52 -3.22
C ARG A 80 -1.74 9.11 -2.76
N GLN A 81 -0.46 8.79 -2.68
CA GLN A 81 0.01 7.44 -2.36
C GLN A 81 0.22 7.18 -0.87
N ASN A 82 0.59 8.23 -0.09
CA ASN A 82 1.01 8.03 1.30
C ASN A 82 0.24 8.88 2.32
N LEU A 83 -0.45 9.96 1.92
CA LEU A 83 -1.18 10.84 2.83
C LEU A 83 -2.69 10.64 2.74
N LEU A 84 -3.29 10.70 1.55
CA LEU A 84 -4.72 10.47 1.36
C LEU A 84 -5.14 9.01 1.52
N GLY A 85 -4.20 8.09 1.37
CA GLY A 85 -4.40 6.66 1.60
C GLY A 85 -3.07 5.96 1.74
N LYS A 86 -3.04 4.89 2.53
CA LYS A 86 -1.85 4.06 2.77
C LYS A 86 -2.21 2.60 2.54
N ARG A 87 -1.21 1.79 2.20
CA ARG A 87 -1.34 0.34 2.29
C ARG A 87 -1.35 -0.04 3.76
N VAL A 88 -2.30 -0.88 4.15
CA VAL A 88 -2.45 -1.33 5.54
C VAL A 88 -2.26 -2.83 5.63
N ASP A 89 -1.71 -3.28 6.76
CA ASP A 89 -1.57 -4.70 7.08
C ASP A 89 -2.93 -5.31 7.43
N TYR A 90 -2.99 -6.62 7.56
CA TYR A 90 -4.21 -7.38 7.85
C TYR A 90 -5.32 -7.13 6.83
N SER A 91 -4.94 -6.99 5.57
CA SER A 91 -5.84 -6.73 4.45
C SER A 91 -5.51 -7.65 3.29
N GLY A 92 -6.53 -8.07 2.58
CA GLY A 92 -6.42 -8.89 1.39
C GLY A 92 -7.40 -8.45 0.32
N ARG A 93 -7.24 -8.98 -0.88
CA ARG A 93 -8.14 -8.71 -2.00
C ARG A 93 -8.37 -9.98 -2.81
N SER A 94 -9.62 -10.26 -3.18
CA SER A 94 -9.95 -11.36 -4.05
C SER A 94 -11.22 -11.07 -4.86
N VAL A 95 -11.44 -11.90 -5.87
CA VAL A 95 -12.68 -11.92 -6.65
C VAL A 95 -13.84 -12.35 -5.76
N ILE A 96 -15.02 -11.84 -6.03
CA ILE A 96 -16.26 -12.21 -5.34
C ILE A 96 -17.08 -13.21 -6.14
N THR A 97 -17.78 -14.07 -5.41
CA THR A 97 -18.77 -15.01 -5.96
C THR A 97 -20.03 -15.00 -5.11
N VAL A 98 -21.13 -15.49 -5.68
CA VAL A 98 -22.38 -15.61 -4.96
C VAL A 98 -22.29 -16.70 -3.88
N GLY A 99 -22.82 -16.39 -2.69
CA GLY A 99 -22.97 -17.34 -1.59
C GLY A 99 -24.42 -17.35 -1.09
N PRO A 100 -25.33 -18.08 -1.75
CA PRO A 100 -26.76 -18.06 -1.39
C PRO A 100 -27.05 -18.70 -0.03
N ASP A 101 -26.17 -19.61 0.44
CA ASP A 101 -26.30 -20.31 1.72
C ASP A 101 -25.80 -19.46 2.92
N LEU A 102 -25.25 -18.28 2.68
CA LEU A 102 -24.79 -17.38 3.72
C LEU A 102 -25.97 -16.60 4.32
N LYS A 103 -25.88 -16.31 5.61
CA LYS A 103 -26.78 -15.34 6.23
C LYS A 103 -26.39 -13.93 5.82
N LEU A 104 -27.31 -12.96 5.98
CA LEU A 104 -27.08 -11.57 5.56
C LEU A 104 -25.87 -10.92 6.23
N HIS A 105 -25.53 -11.33 7.44
CA HIS A 105 -24.39 -10.86 8.22
C HIS A 105 -23.13 -11.73 8.07
N GLU A 106 -23.15 -12.74 7.23
CA GLU A 106 -22.02 -13.64 7.00
C GLU A 106 -21.36 -13.36 5.65
N CYS A 107 -20.06 -13.61 5.58
CA CYS A 107 -19.31 -13.66 4.31
C CYS A 107 -18.48 -14.94 4.24
N GLY A 108 -18.37 -15.52 3.06
CA GLY A 108 -17.46 -16.64 2.83
C GLY A 108 -16.05 -16.16 2.59
N LEU A 109 -15.12 -16.48 3.49
CA LEU A 109 -13.73 -16.11 3.37
C LEU A 109 -12.88 -17.32 2.97
N PRO A 110 -12.12 -17.27 1.87
CA PRO A 110 -11.22 -18.36 1.47
C PRO A 110 -10.27 -18.76 2.58
N ARG A 111 -10.20 -20.06 2.90
CA ARG A 111 -9.34 -20.58 3.99
C ARG A 111 -7.89 -20.10 3.91
N ARG A 112 -7.30 -20.10 2.71
CA ARG A 112 -5.92 -19.64 2.52
C ARG A 112 -5.75 -18.16 2.81
N MET A 113 -6.71 -17.33 2.40
CA MET A 113 -6.71 -15.89 2.68
C MET A 113 -6.91 -15.66 4.18
N ALA A 114 -7.86 -16.34 4.81
CA ALA A 114 -8.08 -16.26 6.25
C ALA A 114 -6.83 -16.62 7.05
N LEU A 115 -6.10 -17.68 6.67
CA LEU A 115 -4.87 -18.08 7.34
C LEU A 115 -3.80 -16.97 7.28
N GLU A 116 -3.62 -16.29 6.16
CA GLU A 116 -2.66 -15.19 6.06
C GLU A 116 -3.11 -13.94 6.84
N LEU A 117 -4.40 -13.60 6.81
CA LEU A 117 -4.96 -12.46 7.54
C LEU A 117 -4.90 -12.65 9.06
N PHE A 118 -5.26 -13.83 9.54
CA PHE A 118 -5.30 -14.17 10.96
C PHE A 118 -4.03 -14.85 11.48
N LYS A 119 -2.98 -14.92 10.67
CA LYS A 119 -1.73 -15.63 10.99
C LYS A 119 -1.14 -15.31 12.37
N PRO A 120 -1.01 -14.05 12.83
CA PRO A 120 -0.51 -13.74 14.15
C PRO A 120 -1.39 -14.28 15.27
N PHE A 121 -2.70 -14.24 15.10
CA PHE A 121 -3.65 -14.76 16.09
C PHE A 121 -3.58 -16.29 16.19
N VAL A 122 -3.52 -16.96 15.04
CA VAL A 122 -3.34 -18.42 14.97
C VAL A 122 -2.02 -18.85 15.59
N MET A 123 -0.90 -18.14 15.30
CA MET A 123 0.39 -18.43 15.91
C MET A 123 0.37 -18.28 17.43
N ASN A 124 -0.31 -17.27 17.94
CA ASN A 124 -0.47 -17.06 19.39
C ASN A 124 -1.27 -18.22 20.02
N GLN A 125 -2.38 -18.61 19.41
CA GLN A 125 -3.20 -19.72 19.90
C GLN A 125 -2.46 -21.06 19.82
N LEU A 126 -1.63 -21.30 18.80
CA LEU A 126 -0.79 -22.51 18.72
C LEU A 126 0.20 -22.61 19.89
N VAL A 127 0.74 -21.48 20.35
CA VAL A 127 1.64 -21.43 21.52
C VAL A 127 0.85 -21.63 22.81
N ILE A 128 -0.30 -20.96 22.99
CA ILE A 128 -1.15 -21.07 24.18
C ILE A 128 -1.67 -22.50 24.36
N LYS A 129 -2.14 -23.13 23.29
CA LYS A 129 -2.66 -24.51 23.30
C LYS A 129 -1.53 -25.58 23.36
N GLY A 130 -0.24 -25.18 23.37
CA GLY A 130 0.91 -26.08 23.53
C GLY A 130 1.33 -26.85 22.28
N TYR A 131 0.76 -26.57 21.10
CA TYR A 131 1.17 -27.18 19.83
C TYR A 131 2.55 -26.70 19.36
N ALA A 132 2.99 -25.53 19.85
CA ALA A 132 4.29 -24.96 19.54
C ALA A 132 4.94 -24.39 20.80
N HIS A 133 6.25 -24.63 20.96
CA HIS A 133 7.03 -24.13 22.09
C HIS A 133 7.42 -22.65 21.97
N ASN A 134 7.43 -22.11 20.74
CA ASN A 134 7.79 -20.72 20.46
C ASN A 134 7.14 -20.23 19.16
N ILE A 135 7.16 -18.91 18.95
CA ILE A 135 6.58 -18.25 17.78
C ILE A 135 7.20 -18.74 16.47
N ARG A 136 8.52 -19.04 16.45
CA ARG A 136 9.20 -19.55 15.23
C ARG A 136 8.68 -20.95 14.86
N SER A 137 8.43 -21.79 15.84
CA SER A 137 7.83 -23.11 15.64
C SER A 137 6.37 -22.99 15.19
N ALA A 138 5.58 -22.11 15.82
CA ALA A 138 4.20 -21.82 15.44
C ALA A 138 4.11 -21.33 13.99
N LYS A 139 4.99 -20.43 13.56
CA LYS A 139 5.07 -19.97 12.18
C LYS A 139 5.30 -21.11 11.21
N ARG A 140 6.25 -22.00 11.48
CA ARG A 140 6.51 -23.18 10.63
C ARG A 140 5.32 -24.14 10.53
N LEU A 141 4.55 -24.30 11.63
CA LEU A 141 3.32 -25.09 11.61
C LEU A 141 2.24 -24.44 10.76
N ALA A 142 2.05 -23.12 10.92
CA ALA A 142 1.10 -22.34 10.12
C ALA A 142 1.45 -22.38 8.62
N ASP A 143 2.72 -22.18 8.26
CA ASP A 143 3.20 -22.22 6.87
C ASP A 143 3.02 -23.61 6.21
N ARG A 144 3.03 -24.68 7.00
CA ARG A 144 2.78 -26.06 6.53
C ARG A 144 1.31 -26.43 6.48
N SER A 145 0.42 -25.54 6.91
CA SER A 145 -1.04 -25.73 6.88
C SER A 145 -1.50 -27.09 7.44
N ARG A 146 -0.98 -27.47 8.62
CA ARG A 146 -1.36 -28.75 9.26
C ARG A 146 -2.82 -28.75 9.69
N PRO A 147 -3.46 -29.93 9.85
CA PRO A 147 -4.87 -30.04 10.27
C PRO A 147 -5.19 -29.20 11.52
N GLU A 148 -4.33 -29.24 12.53
CA GLU A 148 -4.49 -28.52 13.79
C GLU A 148 -4.56 -26.99 13.60
N VAL A 149 -3.92 -26.48 12.55
CA VAL A 149 -3.94 -25.04 12.21
C VAL A 149 -5.33 -24.63 11.71
N TRP A 150 -6.01 -25.49 10.98
CA TRP A 150 -7.37 -25.23 10.46
C TRP A 150 -8.40 -25.17 11.59
N ASP A 151 -8.32 -26.07 12.56
CA ASP A 151 -9.21 -26.08 13.72
C ASP A 151 -9.05 -24.79 14.55
N ILE A 152 -7.79 -24.38 14.76
CA ILE A 152 -7.49 -23.12 15.47
C ILE A 152 -7.94 -21.89 14.66
N LEU A 153 -7.75 -21.91 13.33
CA LEU A 153 -8.21 -20.84 12.47
C LEU A 153 -9.74 -20.69 12.55
N GLU A 154 -10.47 -21.80 12.54
CA GLU A 154 -11.93 -21.79 12.69
C GLU A 154 -12.35 -21.20 14.04
N ASP A 155 -11.69 -21.58 15.12
CA ASP A 155 -11.95 -21.00 16.46
C ASP A 155 -11.69 -19.49 16.49
N VAL A 156 -10.58 -19.02 15.90
CA VAL A 156 -10.22 -17.60 15.85
C VAL A 156 -11.19 -16.79 15.01
N THR A 157 -11.67 -17.36 13.92
CA THR A 157 -12.57 -16.65 12.99
C THR A 157 -14.01 -16.56 13.49
N LYS A 158 -14.49 -17.52 14.30
CA LYS A 158 -15.87 -17.52 14.86
C LYS A 158 -16.21 -16.24 15.62
N ASP A 159 -15.24 -15.74 16.41
CA ASP A 159 -15.45 -14.56 17.25
C ASP A 159 -14.94 -13.25 16.61
N SER A 160 -14.45 -13.35 15.36
CA SER A 160 -13.88 -12.21 14.65
C SER A 160 -14.91 -11.59 13.70
N THR A 161 -14.72 -10.31 13.42
CA THR A 161 -15.45 -9.57 12.39
C THR A 161 -14.46 -9.13 11.31
N VAL A 162 -14.90 -9.11 10.06
CA VAL A 162 -14.13 -8.59 8.94
C VAL A 162 -14.91 -7.51 8.21
N LEU A 163 -14.20 -6.51 7.69
CA LEU A 163 -14.79 -5.46 6.87
C LEU A 163 -14.57 -5.79 5.41
N LEU A 164 -15.63 -5.83 4.62
CA LEU A 164 -15.57 -5.92 3.16
C LEU A 164 -15.74 -4.55 2.54
N ASN A 165 -14.92 -4.25 1.55
CA ASN A 165 -14.96 -3.00 0.79
C ASN A 165 -14.90 -3.28 -0.70
N ARG A 166 -15.74 -2.64 -1.49
CA ARG A 166 -15.63 -2.57 -2.95
C ARG A 166 -15.28 -1.15 -3.39
N ALA A 167 -14.22 -1.02 -4.19
CA ALA A 167 -13.89 0.25 -4.83
C ALA A 167 -14.70 0.43 -6.15
N PRO A 168 -15.16 1.65 -6.46
CA PRO A 168 -15.04 2.88 -5.68
C PRO A 168 -16.04 2.94 -4.50
N THR A 169 -15.60 3.40 -3.34
CA THR A 169 -16.47 3.60 -2.17
C THR A 169 -17.19 4.93 -2.29
N LEU A 170 -18.41 4.93 -2.81
CA LEU A 170 -19.19 6.14 -3.08
C LEU A 170 -20.04 6.59 -1.89
N HIS A 171 -20.42 5.67 -1.00
CA HIS A 171 -21.24 5.91 0.17
C HIS A 171 -20.84 4.95 1.30
N ARG A 172 -21.35 5.17 2.51
CA ARG A 172 -20.97 4.40 3.70
C ARG A 172 -21.23 2.89 3.59
N LEU A 173 -22.24 2.46 2.84
CA LEU A 173 -22.54 1.05 2.63
C LEU A 173 -21.56 0.33 1.66
N GLY A 174 -20.63 1.06 1.05
CA GLY A 174 -19.50 0.48 0.32
C GLY A 174 -18.46 -0.19 1.21
N ILE A 175 -18.59 -0.05 2.55
CA ILE A 175 -17.82 -0.77 3.57
C ILE A 175 -18.83 -1.33 4.56
N GLN A 176 -18.84 -2.65 4.75
CA GLN A 176 -19.73 -3.32 5.69
C GLN A 176 -18.98 -4.41 6.45
N ALA A 177 -19.40 -4.65 7.68
CA ALA A 177 -18.84 -5.68 8.54
C ALA A 177 -19.63 -6.99 8.41
N PHE A 178 -18.90 -8.11 8.39
CA PHE A 178 -19.45 -9.45 8.28
C PHE A 178 -18.74 -10.40 9.22
N LYS A 179 -19.45 -11.45 9.65
CA LYS A 179 -18.86 -12.59 10.32
C LYS A 179 -18.27 -13.55 9.27
N PRO A 180 -16.97 -13.84 9.31
CA PRO A 180 -16.34 -14.69 8.31
C PRO A 180 -16.70 -16.15 8.53
N ARG A 181 -17.16 -16.83 7.48
CA ARG A 181 -17.32 -18.28 7.37
C ARG A 181 -16.24 -18.80 6.44
N LEU A 182 -15.48 -19.79 6.87
CA LEU A 182 -14.42 -20.35 6.04
C LEU A 182 -14.99 -21.18 4.89
N VAL A 183 -14.54 -20.87 3.68
CA VAL A 183 -14.98 -21.55 2.45
C VAL A 183 -13.78 -22.07 1.67
N GLU A 184 -14.00 -23.13 0.91
CA GLU A 184 -13.02 -23.66 -0.03
C GLU A 184 -12.92 -22.77 -1.27
N GLY A 185 -11.77 -22.85 -1.95
CA GLY A 185 -11.50 -22.06 -3.16
C GLY A 185 -10.70 -20.79 -2.90
N GLY A 186 -10.74 -19.85 -3.84
CA GLY A 186 -9.98 -18.60 -3.80
C GLY A 186 -10.82 -17.33 -3.83
N ALA A 187 -12.14 -17.45 -4.02
CA ALA A 187 -13.06 -16.32 -4.13
C ALA A 187 -13.80 -16.06 -2.82
N ILE A 188 -14.04 -14.78 -2.53
CA ILE A 188 -14.87 -14.35 -1.41
C ILE A 188 -16.33 -14.57 -1.79
N GLN A 189 -17.09 -15.18 -0.90
CA GLN A 189 -18.53 -15.37 -1.10
C GLN A 189 -19.31 -14.27 -0.37
N VAL A 190 -20.28 -13.68 -1.06
CA VAL A 190 -21.17 -12.65 -0.49
C VAL A 190 -22.62 -12.98 -0.76
N HIS A 191 -23.48 -12.61 0.19
CA HIS A 191 -24.90 -12.80 0.04
C HIS A 191 -25.45 -11.93 -1.10
N PRO A 192 -26.32 -12.42 -1.99
CA PRO A 192 -26.83 -11.67 -3.14
C PRO A 192 -27.47 -10.32 -2.77
N LEU A 193 -28.16 -10.24 -1.64
CA LEU A 193 -28.86 -9.02 -1.22
C LEU A 193 -27.93 -7.85 -0.84
N VAL A 194 -26.66 -8.11 -0.50
CA VAL A 194 -25.71 -7.03 -0.18
C VAL A 194 -25.05 -6.44 -1.43
N CYS A 195 -25.16 -7.09 -2.59
CA CYS A 195 -24.53 -6.66 -3.82
C CYS A 195 -25.02 -5.29 -4.29
N SER A 196 -26.29 -4.97 -4.09
CA SER A 196 -26.86 -3.68 -4.46
C SER A 196 -26.21 -2.52 -3.66
N ALA A 197 -25.95 -2.74 -2.37
CA ALA A 197 -25.31 -1.75 -1.51
C ALA A 197 -23.84 -1.51 -1.90
N PHE A 198 -23.13 -2.55 -2.32
CA PHE A 198 -21.76 -2.45 -2.84
C PHE A 198 -21.69 -2.01 -4.31
N ASN A 199 -22.83 -1.96 -5.01
CA ASN A 199 -22.89 -1.84 -6.46
C ASN A 199 -21.97 -2.86 -7.14
N ALA A 200 -22.05 -4.12 -6.67
CA ALA A 200 -21.20 -5.22 -7.09
C ALA A 200 -21.96 -6.22 -7.95
N ASP A 201 -21.26 -6.78 -8.90
CA ASP A 201 -21.71 -7.91 -9.71
C ASP A 201 -20.68 -9.04 -9.70
N PHE A 202 -21.04 -10.21 -10.24
CA PHE A 202 -20.20 -11.40 -10.22
C PHE A 202 -19.52 -11.66 -11.57
N ASP A 203 -19.25 -10.60 -12.32
CA ASP A 203 -18.58 -10.66 -13.63
C ASP A 203 -17.04 -10.60 -13.54
N GLY A 204 -16.48 -10.70 -12.35
CA GLY A 204 -15.05 -10.60 -12.06
C GLY A 204 -14.69 -9.48 -11.11
N ASP A 205 -15.68 -8.87 -10.48
CA ASP A 205 -15.49 -7.85 -9.44
C ASP A 205 -14.64 -8.39 -8.29
N GLN A 206 -13.85 -7.50 -7.69
CA GLN A 206 -13.01 -7.78 -6.54
C GLN A 206 -13.42 -6.94 -5.34
N MET A 207 -13.31 -7.53 -4.16
CA MET A 207 -13.46 -6.82 -2.89
C MET A 207 -12.20 -6.93 -2.04
N ALA A 208 -11.96 -5.88 -1.26
CA ALA A 208 -10.95 -5.88 -0.22
C ALA A 208 -11.56 -6.36 1.10
N VAL A 209 -10.76 -7.11 1.86
CA VAL A 209 -11.06 -7.58 3.22
C VAL A 209 -10.11 -6.92 4.18
N HIS A 210 -10.61 -6.41 5.30
CA HIS A 210 -9.81 -5.83 6.37
C HIS A 210 -10.22 -6.46 7.70
N VAL A 211 -9.23 -6.70 8.55
CA VAL A 211 -9.46 -7.24 9.90
C VAL A 211 -9.28 -6.11 10.91
N PRO A 212 -10.32 -5.70 11.66
CA PRO A 212 -10.19 -4.76 12.76
C PRO A 212 -9.37 -5.38 13.88
N LEU A 213 -8.46 -4.61 14.48
CA LEU A 213 -7.49 -5.12 15.47
C LEU A 213 -7.72 -4.58 16.87
N SER A 214 -8.07 -3.31 17.02
CA SER A 214 -8.31 -2.70 18.34
C SER A 214 -9.68 -3.07 18.87
N LYS A 215 -9.82 -3.13 20.20
CA LYS A 215 -11.12 -3.40 20.85
C LYS A 215 -12.19 -2.42 20.39
N GLY A 216 -11.90 -1.11 20.37
CA GLY A 216 -12.84 -0.11 19.88
C GLY A 216 -13.24 -0.29 18.42
N ALA A 217 -12.31 -0.69 17.54
CA ALA A 217 -12.64 -0.96 16.13
C ALA A 217 -13.51 -2.22 15.96
N ILE A 218 -13.31 -3.23 16.80
CA ILE A 218 -14.15 -4.44 16.81
C ILE A 218 -15.55 -4.13 17.34
N GLU A 219 -15.66 -3.32 18.39
CA GLU A 219 -16.96 -2.90 18.97
C GLU A 219 -17.75 -2.00 18.02
N GLU A 220 -17.05 -1.15 17.24
CA GLU A 220 -17.67 -0.29 16.23
C GLU A 220 -18.12 -1.08 14.98
N SER A 221 -17.50 -2.22 14.68
CA SER A 221 -17.78 -3.05 13.50
C SER A 221 -19.01 -3.92 13.70
#